data_859ab6301d9522f3516f0fd56351625a
#
_entry.id   859ab6301d9522f3516f0fd56351625a
#
_cell.length_a   1.000
_cell.length_b   1.000
_cell.length_c   1.000
_cell.angle_alpha   90.00
_cell.angle_beta   90.00
_cell.angle_gamma   90.00
#
_symmetry.space_group_name_H-M   'P 1'
#
loop_
_entity.id
_entity.type
_entity.pdbx_description
1 polymer ?
#
loop_
_entity_poly.entity_id
_entity_poly.type
_entity_poly.pdbx_seq_one_letter_code
_entity_poly.pdbx_strand_id
1 'polypeptide(L)'
;MPLDSKSSILPTACPHDCPSVCALDVEVLADGKIGKVRGAKSNSYTQGVICAKVARYSERVHHPDRLLKPLRRVGAKGIGRSAFKEVSWEEALDAAAEGLLKAEAKHGAETVWPYFFAGTMGWVQRDGIERLRNTKKYSRQHLSICTSLPDAGWNAGIGDKRGLDPREMGCADLIVMWGGNPVSTQVNVMTHIAKARKDRGAKLVVVDPYRTGTAETADMHMRPFIINIMGHAKK
;
A
#
# COMPACT_ATOMS: atom_id res chain seq x y z
N MET A 1 13.78 29.32 -0.61
CA MET A 1 13.78 29.64 -2.04
C MET A 1 12.46 30.33 -2.36
N PRO A 2 12.43 31.52 -2.95
CA PRO A 2 11.18 32.10 -3.42
C PRO A 2 10.63 31.19 -4.53
N LEU A 3 9.37 30.78 -4.39
CA LEU A 3 8.68 30.02 -5.42
C LEU A 3 8.39 30.98 -6.59
N ASP A 4 8.90 30.62 -7.77
CA ASP A 4 8.60 31.32 -9.01
C ASP A 4 7.08 31.35 -9.22
N SER A 5 6.53 32.45 -9.73
CA SER A 5 5.09 32.71 -9.86
C SER A 5 4.35 31.77 -10.83
N LYS A 6 5.01 30.73 -11.37
CA LYS A 6 4.44 29.75 -12.29
C LYS A 6 4.37 28.37 -11.65
N SER A 7 3.29 27.65 -11.92
CA SER A 7 3.21 26.22 -11.55
C SER A 7 4.32 25.42 -12.24
N SER A 8 4.87 24.43 -11.56
CA SER A 8 5.89 23.52 -12.09
C SER A 8 5.40 22.08 -12.05
N ILE A 9 5.94 21.24 -12.92
CA ILE A 9 5.68 19.79 -12.90
C ILE A 9 6.92 19.11 -12.36
N LEU A 10 6.76 18.32 -11.28
CA LEU A 10 7.83 17.56 -10.67
C LEU A 10 7.58 16.07 -10.83
N PRO A 11 8.58 15.30 -11.32
CA PRO A 11 8.50 13.84 -11.38
C PRO A 11 8.65 13.24 -10.00
N THR A 12 7.86 12.21 -9.73
CA THR A 12 7.95 11.41 -8.50
C THR A 12 7.39 10.00 -8.70
N ALA A 13 7.36 9.21 -7.64
CA ALA A 13 6.74 7.88 -7.62
C ALA A 13 5.55 7.84 -6.68
N CYS A 14 4.62 6.95 -6.98
CA CYS A 14 3.45 6.71 -6.13
C CYS A 14 3.88 6.14 -4.76
N PRO A 15 3.42 6.71 -3.64
CA PRO A 15 3.79 6.26 -2.30
C PRO A 15 2.94 5.09 -1.78
N HIS A 16 2.00 4.58 -2.56
CA HIS A 16 1.20 3.42 -2.13
C HIS A 16 2.03 2.14 -2.08
N ASP A 17 1.69 1.30 -1.13
CA ASP A 17 2.09 -0.11 -1.09
C ASP A 17 1.34 -0.88 -2.19
N CYS A 18 1.86 -0.77 -3.39
CA CYS A 18 1.28 -1.36 -4.59
C CYS A 18 2.40 -1.71 -5.57
N PRO A 19 2.43 -2.95 -6.10
CA PRO A 19 3.46 -3.40 -7.02
C PRO A 19 3.58 -2.59 -8.33
N SER A 20 2.56 -1.81 -8.68
CA SER A 20 2.63 -0.94 -9.86
C SER A 20 3.63 0.21 -9.74
N VAL A 21 3.93 0.68 -8.52
CA VAL A 21 4.88 1.78 -8.25
C VAL A 21 4.85 2.86 -9.33
N CYS A 22 3.66 3.42 -9.59
CA CYS A 22 3.44 4.31 -10.73
C CYS A 22 4.35 5.53 -10.71
N ALA A 23 5.00 5.81 -11.83
CA ALA A 23 5.68 7.08 -12.04
C ALA A 23 4.66 8.20 -12.22
N LEU A 24 4.88 9.31 -11.54
CA LEU A 24 3.94 10.43 -11.46
C LEU A 24 4.60 11.74 -11.94
N ASP A 25 3.77 12.56 -12.57
CA ASP A 25 4.02 13.97 -12.84
C ASP A 25 3.08 14.79 -11.94
N VAL A 26 3.64 15.48 -10.97
CA VAL A 26 2.89 16.23 -9.96
C VAL A 26 3.02 17.73 -10.23
N GLU A 27 1.90 18.40 -10.38
CA GLU A 27 1.84 19.84 -10.47
C GLU A 27 2.05 20.47 -9.09
N VAL A 28 3.03 21.37 -8.97
CA VAL A 28 3.22 22.21 -7.79
C VAL A 28 2.78 23.62 -8.15
N LEU A 29 1.79 24.11 -7.43
CA LEU A 29 1.22 25.43 -7.62
C LEU A 29 2.14 26.51 -7.07
N ALA A 30 1.92 27.77 -7.48
CA ALA A 30 2.72 28.92 -7.04
C ALA A 30 2.75 29.11 -5.51
N ASP A 31 1.70 28.69 -4.81
CA ASP A 31 1.61 28.71 -3.33
C ASP A 31 2.24 27.47 -2.66
N GLY A 32 2.90 26.60 -3.43
CA GLY A 32 3.53 25.38 -2.95
C GLY A 32 2.58 24.19 -2.75
N LYS A 33 1.30 24.36 -3.05
CA LYS A 33 0.34 23.25 -2.95
C LYS A 33 0.46 22.29 -4.13
N ILE A 34 0.05 21.05 -3.87
CA ILE A 34 -0.10 20.05 -4.91
C ILE A 34 -1.35 20.35 -5.73
N GLY A 35 -1.17 20.54 -7.02
CA GLY A 35 -2.24 20.65 -8.00
C GLY A 35 -2.66 19.29 -8.54
N LYS A 36 -2.64 19.12 -9.84
CA LYS A 36 -3.02 17.85 -10.50
C LYS A 36 -1.91 16.80 -10.37
N VAL A 37 -2.30 15.57 -10.10
CA VAL A 37 -1.42 14.40 -10.13
C VAL A 37 -1.76 13.59 -11.38
N ARG A 38 -0.76 13.32 -12.21
CA ARG A 38 -0.88 12.56 -13.45
C ARG A 38 0.15 11.44 -13.48
N GLY A 39 -0.11 10.41 -14.26
CA GLY A 39 0.92 9.40 -14.55
C GLY A 39 1.94 9.96 -15.55
N ALA A 40 3.21 9.65 -15.31
CA ALA A 40 4.30 10.02 -16.20
C ALA A 40 4.27 9.15 -17.47
N LYS A 41 4.02 9.75 -18.61
CA LYS A 41 3.93 9.03 -19.90
C LYS A 41 5.28 8.47 -20.36
N SER A 42 6.38 9.03 -19.89
CA SER A 42 7.74 8.57 -20.21
C SER A 42 8.10 7.22 -19.57
N ASN A 43 7.37 6.78 -18.56
CA ASN A 43 7.62 5.49 -17.93
C ASN A 43 7.10 4.34 -18.81
N SER A 44 7.98 3.42 -19.20
CA SER A 44 7.66 2.32 -20.13
C SER A 44 6.70 1.27 -19.56
N TYR A 45 6.63 1.13 -18.24
CA TYR A 45 5.73 0.18 -17.58
C TYR A 45 4.33 0.78 -17.38
N THR A 46 4.24 1.95 -16.74
CA THR A 46 2.95 2.54 -16.37
C THR A 46 2.33 3.41 -17.46
N GLN A 47 3.14 3.92 -18.40
CA GLN A 47 2.72 4.63 -19.62
C GLN A 47 1.70 5.75 -19.37
N GLY A 48 1.82 6.43 -18.23
CA GLY A 48 0.89 7.48 -17.82
C GLY A 48 -0.40 7.00 -17.16
N VAL A 49 -0.58 5.70 -16.98
CA VAL A 49 -1.76 5.13 -16.29
C VAL A 49 -1.55 5.17 -14.78
N ILE A 50 -2.53 5.71 -14.07
CA ILE A 50 -2.61 5.71 -12.60
C ILE A 50 -4.01 5.38 -12.14
N CYS A 51 -4.15 4.86 -10.92
CA CYS A 51 -5.46 4.57 -10.36
C CYS A 51 -6.17 5.83 -9.82
N ALA A 52 -7.48 5.76 -9.68
CA ALA A 52 -8.30 6.86 -9.18
C ALA A 52 -7.89 7.34 -7.76
N LYS A 53 -7.33 6.45 -6.94
CA LYS A 53 -6.86 6.82 -5.58
C LYS A 53 -5.75 7.86 -5.63
N VAL A 54 -4.76 7.62 -6.49
CA VAL A 54 -3.58 8.49 -6.61
C VAL A 54 -3.90 9.76 -7.39
N ALA A 55 -4.74 9.68 -8.41
CA ALA A 55 -5.18 10.85 -9.17
C ALA A 55 -5.83 11.94 -8.27
N ARG A 56 -6.38 11.53 -7.13
CA ARG A 56 -7.06 12.41 -6.16
C ARG A 56 -6.22 12.77 -4.93
N TYR A 57 -4.91 12.57 -4.98
CA TYR A 57 -4.06 12.85 -3.81
C TYR A 57 -4.02 14.29 -3.37
N SER A 58 -4.15 15.25 -4.28
CA SER A 58 -4.25 16.66 -3.90
C SER A 58 -5.44 16.93 -2.99
N GLU A 59 -6.60 16.30 -3.27
CA GLU A 59 -7.80 16.42 -2.42
C GLU A 59 -7.55 15.88 -1.01
N ARG A 60 -6.82 14.75 -0.89
CA ARG A 60 -6.47 14.16 0.40
C ARG A 60 -5.47 15.02 1.17
N VAL A 61 -4.43 15.52 0.47
CA VAL A 61 -3.35 16.29 1.10
C VAL A 61 -3.86 17.63 1.61
N HIS A 62 -4.76 18.27 0.85
CA HIS A 62 -5.31 19.58 1.16
C HIS A 62 -6.74 19.53 1.72
N HIS A 63 -7.19 18.36 2.18
CA HIS A 63 -8.52 18.23 2.76
C HIS A 63 -8.68 19.12 4.00
N PRO A 64 -9.79 19.87 4.17
CA PRO A 64 -9.99 20.76 5.30
C PRO A 64 -10.01 20.02 6.66
N ASP A 65 -10.44 18.77 6.68
CA ASP A 65 -10.46 17.94 7.90
C ASP A 65 -9.14 17.19 8.15
N ARG A 66 -8.09 17.44 7.35
CA ARG A 66 -6.81 16.82 7.57
C ARG A 66 -6.23 17.24 8.90
N LEU A 67 -5.79 16.27 9.71
CA LEU A 67 -5.10 16.55 10.95
C LEU A 67 -3.70 17.10 10.65
N LEU A 68 -3.43 18.33 11.12
CA LEU A 68 -2.15 19.00 10.94
C LEU A 68 -1.31 19.00 12.23
N LYS A 69 -1.93 18.64 13.36
CA LYS A 69 -1.31 18.54 14.66
C LYS A 69 -1.66 17.21 15.34
N PRO A 70 -0.84 16.72 16.25
CA PRO A 70 -1.19 15.57 17.07
C PRO A 70 -2.44 15.82 17.89
N LEU A 71 -3.20 14.76 18.13
CA LEU A 71 -4.40 14.79 18.97
C LEU A 71 -4.19 13.92 20.20
N ARG A 72 -4.36 14.51 21.39
CA ARG A 72 -4.37 13.79 22.66
C ARG A 72 -5.80 13.58 23.13
N ARG A 73 -6.14 12.34 23.49
CA ARG A 73 -7.45 12.06 24.07
C ARG A 73 -7.51 12.54 25.51
N VAL A 74 -8.50 13.39 25.77
CA VAL A 74 -8.78 13.98 27.10
C VAL A 74 -10.17 13.60 27.62
N GLY A 75 -11.03 13.06 26.79
CA GLY A 75 -12.39 12.64 27.13
C GLY A 75 -12.57 11.13 27.13
N ALA A 76 -13.79 10.68 27.40
CA ALA A 76 -14.18 9.28 27.41
C ALA A 76 -14.00 8.62 26.03
N LYS A 77 -13.81 7.31 26.02
CA LYS A 77 -13.82 6.51 24.77
C LYS A 77 -15.24 6.49 24.20
N GLY A 78 -15.36 6.49 22.88
CA GLY A 78 -16.64 6.34 22.17
C GLY A 78 -17.39 7.64 21.84
N ILE A 79 -16.98 8.79 22.39
CA ILE A 79 -17.66 10.08 22.10
C ILE A 79 -17.12 10.81 20.86
N GLY A 80 -16.26 10.14 20.06
CA GLY A 80 -15.76 10.68 18.80
C GLY A 80 -14.72 11.81 18.98
N ARG A 81 -14.70 12.75 18.00
CA ARG A 81 -13.68 13.80 17.91
C ARG A 81 -13.66 14.75 19.12
N SER A 82 -14.79 14.96 19.78
CA SER A 82 -14.89 15.80 20.99
C SER A 82 -14.06 15.29 22.17
N ALA A 83 -13.64 14.00 22.14
CA ALA A 83 -12.75 13.44 23.15
C ALA A 83 -11.29 13.87 22.98
N PHE A 84 -10.94 14.56 21.92
CA PHE A 84 -9.55 14.87 21.59
C PHE A 84 -9.28 16.36 21.61
N LYS A 85 -8.07 16.71 22.07
CA LYS A 85 -7.51 18.07 22.05
C LYS A 85 -6.26 18.08 21.20
N GLU A 86 -6.06 19.13 20.39
CA GLU A 86 -4.80 19.37 19.69
C GLU A 86 -3.70 19.68 20.70
N VAL A 87 -2.53 19.11 20.45
CA VAL A 87 -1.32 19.30 21.26
C VAL A 87 -0.12 19.56 20.36
N SER A 88 0.99 20.05 20.93
CA SER A 88 2.25 20.15 20.18
C SER A 88 2.86 18.77 19.91
N TRP A 89 3.79 18.71 18.96
CA TRP A 89 4.57 17.49 18.72
C TRP A 89 5.42 17.10 19.93
N GLU A 90 5.97 18.07 20.66
CA GLU A 90 6.74 17.84 21.88
C GLU A 90 5.85 17.19 22.95
N GLU A 91 4.69 17.77 23.24
CA GLU A 91 3.75 17.19 24.20
C GLU A 91 3.32 15.77 23.82
N ALA A 92 3.08 15.52 22.52
CA ALA A 92 2.67 14.20 22.04
C ALA A 92 3.79 13.16 22.18
N LEU A 93 5.02 13.52 21.82
CA LEU A 93 6.19 12.64 21.92
C LEU A 93 6.55 12.35 23.37
N ASP A 94 6.53 13.36 24.24
CA ASP A 94 6.79 13.19 25.67
C ASP A 94 5.75 12.26 26.31
N ALA A 95 4.47 12.46 26.01
CA ALA A 95 3.41 11.60 26.52
C ALA A 95 3.54 10.15 26.04
N ALA A 96 3.96 9.95 24.79
CA ALA A 96 4.21 8.61 24.25
C ALA A 96 5.43 7.95 24.92
N ALA A 97 6.55 8.69 25.03
CA ALA A 97 7.76 8.20 25.68
C ALA A 97 7.52 7.85 27.15
N GLU A 98 6.84 8.74 27.89
CA GLU A 98 6.48 8.49 29.28
C GLU A 98 5.61 7.24 29.45
N GLY A 99 4.63 7.03 28.54
CA GLY A 99 3.79 5.83 28.56
C GLY A 99 4.59 4.55 28.36
N LEU A 100 5.53 4.54 27.40
CA LEU A 100 6.42 3.41 27.14
C LEU A 100 7.35 3.12 28.32
N LEU A 101 7.99 4.16 28.87
CA LEU A 101 8.90 4.05 30.02
C LEU A 101 8.18 3.57 31.29
N LYS A 102 6.96 4.02 31.53
CA LYS A 102 6.12 3.51 32.65
C LYS A 102 5.79 2.03 32.49
N ALA A 103 5.43 1.60 31.28
CA ALA A 103 5.15 0.19 31.01
C ALA A 103 6.42 -0.67 31.21
N GLU A 104 7.56 -0.21 30.69
CA GLU A 104 8.86 -0.86 30.84
C GLU A 104 9.27 -0.97 32.32
N ALA A 105 9.17 0.12 33.08
CA ALA A 105 9.54 0.14 34.49
C ALA A 105 8.66 -0.78 35.33
N LYS A 106 7.37 -0.89 35.00
CA LYS A 106 6.42 -1.70 35.78
C LYS A 106 6.45 -3.19 35.42
N HIS A 107 6.66 -3.52 34.16
CA HIS A 107 6.44 -4.87 33.64
C HIS A 107 7.62 -5.46 32.87
N GLY A 108 8.73 -4.69 32.72
CA GLY A 108 9.89 -5.07 31.93
C GLY A 108 9.76 -4.62 30.46
N ALA A 109 10.89 -4.57 29.77
CA ALA A 109 10.98 -4.09 28.39
C ALA A 109 10.15 -4.94 27.42
N GLU A 110 10.04 -6.23 27.65
CA GLU A 110 9.33 -7.19 26.81
C GLU A 110 7.81 -6.95 26.76
N THR A 111 7.25 -6.18 27.72
CA THR A 111 5.84 -5.81 27.71
C THR A 111 5.51 -4.83 26.58
N VAL A 112 6.50 -4.12 26.05
CA VAL A 112 6.34 -3.22 24.93
C VAL A 112 6.53 -4.00 23.63
N TRP A 113 5.47 -4.11 22.87
CA TRP A 113 5.45 -4.81 21.58
C TRP A 113 5.09 -3.83 20.46
N PRO A 114 6.07 -3.23 19.76
CA PRO A 114 5.80 -2.40 18.60
C PRO A 114 5.16 -3.23 17.49
N TYR A 115 3.88 -2.97 17.23
CA TYR A 115 3.12 -3.64 16.19
C TYR A 115 3.02 -2.74 14.96
N PHE A 116 3.49 -3.23 13.83
CA PHE A 116 3.44 -2.52 12.56
C PHE A 116 3.10 -3.47 11.43
N PHE A 117 2.52 -2.93 10.37
CA PHE A 117 2.28 -3.71 9.16
C PHE A 117 2.34 -2.83 7.93
N ALA A 118 2.14 -3.47 6.75
CA ALA A 118 2.18 -2.80 5.46
C ALA A 118 1.31 -1.52 5.40
N GLY A 119 1.78 -0.57 4.69
CA GLY A 119 1.17 0.73 4.43
C GLY A 119 2.07 1.47 3.46
N THR A 120 2.48 2.69 3.75
CA THR A 120 3.53 3.36 2.99
C THR A 120 4.86 2.69 3.31
N MET A 121 5.39 1.92 2.36
CA MET A 121 6.54 1.01 2.56
C MET A 121 7.91 1.67 2.39
N GLY A 122 8.02 2.98 2.63
CA GLY A 122 9.31 3.66 2.69
C GLY A 122 10.18 3.10 3.82
N TRP A 123 11.48 3.00 3.58
CA TRP A 123 12.45 2.44 4.54
C TRP A 123 12.37 3.05 5.92
N VAL A 124 12.20 4.37 5.99
CA VAL A 124 12.08 5.08 7.28
C VAL A 124 10.77 4.72 7.99
N GLN A 125 9.66 4.72 7.27
CA GLN A 125 8.34 4.42 7.86
C GLN A 125 8.23 2.95 8.29
N ARG A 126 8.73 2.02 7.48
CA ARG A 126 8.65 0.60 7.77
C ARG A 126 9.59 0.16 8.87
N ASP A 127 10.86 0.57 8.78
CA ASP A 127 11.92 0.01 9.61
C ASP A 127 12.38 0.96 10.73
N GLY A 128 11.90 2.21 10.76
CA GLY A 128 12.27 3.20 11.77
C GLY A 128 12.00 2.76 13.20
N ILE A 129 10.94 2.00 13.44
CA ILE A 129 10.58 1.47 14.77
C ILE A 129 11.59 0.45 15.30
N GLU A 130 12.34 -0.22 14.42
CA GLU A 130 13.33 -1.22 14.80
C GLU A 130 14.50 -0.63 15.61
N ARG A 131 14.85 0.63 15.37
CA ARG A 131 15.89 1.32 16.18
C ARG A 131 15.46 1.40 17.63
N LEU A 132 14.23 1.85 17.89
CA LEU A 132 13.68 1.93 19.24
C LEU A 132 13.61 0.53 19.87
N ARG A 133 13.06 -0.45 19.16
CA ARG A 133 12.94 -1.82 19.62
C ARG A 133 14.30 -2.42 20.01
N ASN A 134 15.31 -2.27 19.15
CA ASN A 134 16.65 -2.83 19.41
C ASN A 134 17.34 -2.14 20.58
N THR A 135 17.26 -0.81 20.66
CA THR A 135 17.89 -0.02 21.74
C THR A 135 17.25 -0.33 23.10
N LYS A 136 15.94 -0.45 23.13
CA LYS A 136 15.16 -0.67 24.36
C LYS A 136 14.93 -2.14 24.68
N LYS A 137 15.33 -3.06 23.79
CA LYS A 137 15.11 -4.51 23.90
C LYS A 137 13.62 -4.87 24.04
N TYR A 138 12.76 -4.13 23.34
CA TYR A 138 11.34 -4.40 23.27
C TYR A 138 11.04 -5.68 22.48
N SER A 139 9.86 -6.27 22.70
CA SER A 139 9.43 -7.50 22.04
C SER A 139 9.44 -7.37 20.52
N ARG A 140 9.82 -8.45 19.86
CA ARG A 140 9.86 -8.53 18.40
C ARG A 140 8.53 -9.05 17.85
N GLN A 141 8.03 -8.42 16.82
CA GLN A 141 6.89 -8.94 16.05
C GLN A 141 7.36 -10.10 15.17
N HIS A 142 6.60 -11.17 15.16
CA HIS A 142 6.76 -12.24 14.20
C HIS A 142 5.96 -11.92 12.92
N LEU A 143 6.65 -11.75 11.80
CA LEU A 143 6.08 -11.31 10.53
C LEU A 143 5.47 -12.47 9.73
N SER A 144 4.41 -13.10 10.25
CA SER A 144 3.81 -14.30 9.65
C SER A 144 2.42 -14.09 9.04
N ILE A 145 1.81 -12.91 9.18
CA ILE A 145 0.39 -12.73 8.87
C ILE A 145 0.13 -12.49 7.38
N CYS A 146 0.95 -11.70 6.69
CA CYS A 146 0.65 -11.21 5.34
C CYS A 146 1.25 -12.08 4.23
N THR A 147 2.56 -12.04 4.05
CA THR A 147 3.23 -12.63 2.87
C THR A 147 4.09 -13.85 3.19
N SER A 148 4.36 -14.14 4.45
CA SER A 148 5.32 -15.19 4.84
C SER A 148 4.92 -16.58 4.35
N LEU A 149 3.63 -16.89 4.36
CA LEU A 149 3.13 -18.19 3.88
C LEU A 149 3.20 -18.30 2.35
N PRO A 150 2.69 -17.33 1.56
CA PRO A 150 2.92 -17.31 0.12
C PRO A 150 4.41 -17.30 -0.25
N ASP A 151 5.23 -16.55 0.48
CA ASP A 151 6.67 -16.50 0.27
C ASP A 151 7.34 -17.87 0.47
N ALA A 152 6.96 -18.58 1.53
CA ALA A 152 7.48 -19.93 1.79
C ALA A 152 7.11 -20.92 0.67
N GLY A 153 5.83 -20.88 0.23
CA GLY A 153 5.36 -21.69 -0.89
C GLY A 153 6.04 -21.37 -2.20
N TRP A 154 6.21 -20.08 -2.50
CA TRP A 154 6.89 -19.62 -3.71
C TRP A 154 8.35 -20.07 -3.74
N ASN A 155 9.07 -19.85 -2.63
CA ASN A 155 10.47 -20.28 -2.51
C ASN A 155 10.63 -21.80 -2.59
N ALA A 156 9.70 -22.57 -2.03
CA ALA A 156 9.73 -24.03 -2.14
C ALA A 156 9.53 -24.51 -3.59
N GLY A 157 8.70 -23.82 -4.38
CA GLY A 157 8.44 -24.19 -5.77
C GLY A 157 9.45 -23.68 -6.78
N ILE A 158 9.99 -22.48 -6.59
CA ILE A 158 10.78 -21.77 -7.59
C ILE A 158 12.22 -21.47 -7.09
N GLY A 159 12.44 -21.49 -5.79
CA GLY A 159 13.76 -21.25 -5.16
C GLY A 159 14.06 -19.78 -4.86
N ASP A 160 13.37 -18.82 -5.47
CA ASP A 160 13.56 -17.39 -5.24
C ASP A 160 12.28 -16.59 -5.51
N LYS A 161 12.15 -15.45 -4.86
CA LYS A 161 11.02 -14.51 -5.06
C LYS A 161 11.18 -13.64 -6.30
N ARG A 162 11.38 -14.23 -7.43
CA ARG A 162 11.46 -13.50 -8.71
C ARG A 162 10.18 -13.67 -9.50
N GLY A 163 9.72 -12.58 -10.10
CA GLY A 163 8.64 -12.57 -11.07
C GLY A 163 9.14 -12.11 -12.43
N LEU A 164 8.33 -12.33 -13.45
CA LEU A 164 8.56 -11.78 -14.78
C LEU A 164 8.27 -10.27 -14.80
N ASP A 165 8.86 -9.57 -15.75
CA ASP A 165 8.49 -8.19 -16.05
C ASP A 165 7.02 -8.15 -16.49
N PRO A 166 6.13 -7.41 -15.84
CA PRO A 166 4.73 -7.35 -16.22
C PRO A 166 4.48 -6.91 -17.68
N ARG A 167 5.43 -6.23 -18.29
CA ARG A 167 5.36 -5.84 -19.71
C ARG A 167 5.37 -7.04 -20.66
N GLU A 168 5.96 -8.16 -20.25
CA GLU A 168 5.99 -9.41 -21.00
C GLU A 168 4.62 -10.05 -21.19
N MET A 169 3.63 -9.69 -20.35
CA MET A 169 2.24 -10.07 -20.54
C MET A 169 1.72 -9.67 -21.93
N GLY A 170 2.26 -8.58 -22.50
CA GLY A 170 1.94 -8.16 -23.86
C GLY A 170 2.30 -9.16 -24.97
N CYS A 171 3.17 -10.14 -24.67
CA CYS A 171 3.61 -11.20 -25.58
C CYS A 171 2.90 -12.54 -25.35
N ALA A 172 2.00 -12.63 -24.38
CA ALA A 172 1.30 -13.86 -24.03
C ALA A 172 0.07 -14.09 -24.92
N ASP A 173 -0.24 -15.34 -25.21
CA ASP A 173 -1.48 -15.76 -25.88
C ASP A 173 -2.54 -16.22 -24.86
N LEU A 174 -2.10 -16.63 -23.67
CA LEU A 174 -2.95 -16.98 -22.52
C LEU A 174 -2.41 -16.31 -21.26
N ILE A 175 -3.26 -15.61 -20.52
CA ILE A 175 -2.96 -15.01 -19.24
C ILE A 175 -3.87 -15.63 -18.18
N VAL A 176 -3.28 -16.19 -17.13
CA VAL A 176 -4.02 -16.75 -15.98
C VAL A 176 -3.83 -15.82 -14.78
N MET A 177 -4.89 -15.19 -14.34
CA MET A 177 -4.92 -14.38 -13.14
C MET A 177 -5.46 -15.20 -11.96
N TRP A 178 -4.61 -15.48 -10.99
CA TRP A 178 -4.95 -16.35 -9.88
C TRP A 178 -5.00 -15.57 -8.56
N GLY A 179 -6.19 -15.41 -7.99
CA GLY A 179 -6.42 -14.71 -6.73
C GLY A 179 -6.07 -13.22 -6.75
N GLY A 180 -6.01 -12.62 -7.93
CA GLY A 180 -5.66 -11.21 -8.12
C GLY A 180 -6.81 -10.40 -8.72
N ASN A 181 -6.96 -9.14 -8.27
CA ASN A 181 -7.94 -8.21 -8.83
C ASN A 181 -7.28 -6.91 -9.31
N PRO A 182 -6.47 -6.95 -10.39
CA PRO A 182 -5.73 -5.78 -10.87
C PRO A 182 -6.61 -4.60 -11.26
N VAL A 183 -7.85 -4.79 -11.66
CA VAL A 183 -8.80 -3.67 -11.88
C VAL A 183 -8.87 -2.75 -10.67
N SER A 184 -8.79 -3.28 -9.44
CA SER A 184 -8.87 -2.49 -8.21
C SER A 184 -7.52 -2.25 -7.53
N THR A 185 -6.51 -3.09 -7.78
CA THR A 185 -5.26 -3.11 -7.01
C THR A 185 -4.01 -2.79 -7.81
N GLN A 186 -3.99 -3.12 -9.10
CA GLN A 186 -2.81 -2.99 -9.97
C GLN A 186 -3.23 -2.63 -11.40
N VAL A 187 -3.82 -1.47 -11.57
CA VAL A 187 -4.45 -1.06 -12.85
C VAL A 187 -3.50 -1.17 -14.06
N ASN A 188 -2.20 -1.03 -13.85
CA ASN A 188 -1.21 -1.14 -14.93
C ASN A 188 -1.12 -2.56 -15.52
N VAL A 189 -1.36 -3.59 -14.73
CA VAL A 189 -1.44 -4.97 -15.23
C VAL A 189 -2.55 -5.10 -16.27
N MET A 190 -3.70 -4.45 -16.03
CA MET A 190 -4.81 -4.46 -16.99
C MET A 190 -4.44 -3.78 -18.31
N THR A 191 -3.56 -2.80 -18.31
CA THR A 191 -3.06 -2.17 -19.54
C THR A 191 -2.30 -3.19 -20.40
N HIS A 192 -1.43 -4.00 -19.80
CA HIS A 192 -0.67 -5.03 -20.51
C HIS A 192 -1.56 -6.19 -20.96
N ILE A 193 -2.53 -6.60 -20.15
CA ILE A 193 -3.55 -7.58 -20.53
C ILE A 193 -4.35 -7.08 -21.74
N ALA A 194 -4.83 -5.83 -21.70
CA ALA A 194 -5.57 -5.25 -22.81
C ALA A 194 -4.74 -5.17 -24.11
N LYS A 195 -3.44 -4.86 -23.98
CA LYS A 195 -2.51 -4.86 -25.11
C LYS A 195 -2.37 -6.26 -25.71
N ALA A 196 -2.13 -7.30 -24.90
CA ALA A 196 -2.04 -8.69 -25.37
C ALA A 196 -3.33 -9.13 -26.09
N ARG A 197 -4.48 -8.80 -25.53
CA ARG A 197 -5.79 -9.12 -26.16
C ARG A 197 -5.97 -8.42 -27.49
N LYS A 198 -5.60 -7.15 -27.58
CA LYS A 198 -5.73 -6.35 -28.80
C LYS A 198 -4.78 -6.83 -29.89
N ASP A 199 -3.51 -7.05 -29.56
CA ASP A 199 -2.46 -7.26 -30.54
C ASP A 199 -2.33 -8.74 -30.95
N ARG A 200 -2.76 -9.67 -30.07
CA ARG A 200 -2.56 -11.11 -30.24
C ARG A 200 -3.83 -11.96 -30.09
N GLY A 201 -4.95 -11.37 -29.69
CA GLY A 201 -6.15 -12.14 -29.37
C GLY A 201 -6.03 -12.95 -28.08
N ALA A 202 -5.11 -12.60 -27.19
CA ALA A 202 -4.84 -13.31 -25.94
C ALA A 202 -6.11 -13.56 -25.13
N LYS A 203 -6.17 -14.74 -24.49
CA LYS A 203 -7.26 -15.11 -23.58
C LYS A 203 -6.89 -14.79 -22.14
N LEU A 204 -7.88 -14.32 -21.38
CA LEU A 204 -7.76 -14.09 -19.93
C LEU A 204 -8.60 -15.12 -19.17
N VAL A 205 -7.95 -15.93 -18.36
CA VAL A 205 -8.58 -16.83 -17.38
C VAL A 205 -8.38 -16.25 -15.99
N VAL A 206 -9.46 -16.14 -15.22
CA VAL A 206 -9.38 -15.71 -13.82
C VAL A 206 -9.79 -16.86 -12.91
N VAL A 207 -8.92 -17.19 -11.95
CA VAL A 207 -9.18 -18.17 -10.90
C VAL A 207 -9.36 -17.40 -9.59
N ASP A 208 -10.59 -17.23 -9.16
CA ASP A 208 -10.94 -16.46 -7.97
C ASP A 208 -12.31 -16.93 -7.44
N PRO A 209 -12.47 -17.22 -6.15
CA PRO A 209 -13.77 -17.58 -5.58
C PRO A 209 -14.80 -16.45 -5.70
N TYR A 210 -14.33 -15.22 -5.84
CA TYR A 210 -15.14 -14.02 -5.93
C TYR A 210 -15.19 -13.47 -7.36
N ARG A 211 -16.38 -13.04 -7.81
CA ARG A 211 -16.53 -12.42 -9.13
C ARG A 211 -16.08 -10.96 -9.03
N THR A 212 -14.78 -10.76 -9.15
CA THR A 212 -14.13 -9.44 -9.11
C THR A 212 -14.33 -8.68 -10.42
N GLY A 213 -14.06 -7.36 -10.43
CA GLY A 213 -14.06 -6.58 -11.67
C GLY A 213 -13.08 -7.14 -12.72
N THR A 214 -12.00 -7.78 -12.30
CA THR A 214 -11.08 -8.48 -13.23
C THR A 214 -11.75 -9.73 -13.82
N ALA A 215 -12.44 -10.53 -12.98
CA ALA A 215 -13.17 -11.71 -13.43
C ALA A 215 -14.31 -11.37 -14.40
N GLU A 216 -14.92 -10.20 -14.28
CA GLU A 216 -15.95 -9.72 -15.21
C GLU A 216 -15.41 -9.44 -16.62
N THR A 217 -14.11 -9.16 -16.74
CA THR A 217 -13.46 -8.93 -18.03
C THR A 217 -12.85 -10.20 -18.64
N ALA A 218 -12.86 -11.32 -17.91
CA ALA A 218 -12.23 -12.57 -18.32
C ALA A 218 -13.01 -13.32 -19.40
N ASP A 219 -12.30 -14.06 -20.25
CA ASP A 219 -12.90 -15.03 -21.16
C ASP A 219 -13.42 -16.26 -20.40
N MET A 220 -12.77 -16.62 -19.28
CA MET A 220 -13.17 -17.70 -18.40
C MET A 220 -12.95 -17.32 -16.94
N HIS A 221 -13.96 -17.55 -16.09
CA HIS A 221 -13.85 -17.37 -14.64
C HIS A 221 -14.02 -18.73 -13.96
N MET A 222 -12.96 -19.21 -13.35
CA MET A 222 -12.97 -20.42 -12.53
C MET A 222 -13.18 -20.04 -11.06
N ARG A 223 -14.21 -20.58 -10.43
CA ARG A 223 -14.59 -20.28 -9.05
C ARG A 223 -14.28 -21.48 -8.15
N PRO A 224 -13.03 -21.57 -7.60
CA PRO A 224 -12.70 -22.64 -6.68
C PRO A 224 -13.48 -22.46 -5.37
N PHE A 225 -13.80 -23.56 -4.71
CA PHE A 225 -14.24 -23.49 -3.32
C PHE A 225 -13.09 -22.97 -2.46
N ILE A 226 -13.40 -22.05 -1.55
CA ILE A 226 -12.41 -21.59 -0.57
C ILE A 226 -12.15 -22.77 0.37
N ILE A 227 -11.00 -23.40 0.24
CA ILE A 227 -10.47 -24.28 1.27
C ILE A 227 -10.07 -23.35 2.42
N ASN A 228 -10.78 -23.47 3.53
CA ASN A 228 -10.43 -22.72 4.73
C ASN A 228 -8.95 -22.95 5.05
N ILE A 229 -8.21 -21.89 5.27
CA ILE A 229 -6.80 -21.88 5.64
C ILE A 229 -6.52 -22.77 6.87
N MET A 230 -7.54 -23.09 7.65
CA MET A 230 -7.51 -23.97 8.82
C MET A 230 -7.66 -25.46 8.48
N GLY A 231 -7.62 -25.85 7.22
CA GLY A 231 -7.56 -27.26 6.81
C GLY A 231 -8.85 -28.07 7.00
N HIS A 232 -9.98 -27.43 7.21
CA HIS A 232 -11.26 -28.13 7.31
C HIS A 232 -11.96 -28.12 5.95
N ALA A 233 -11.64 -29.10 5.12
CA ALA A 233 -12.53 -29.47 4.02
C ALA A 233 -13.82 -30.03 4.64
N LYS A 234 -14.90 -29.28 4.63
CA LYS A 234 -16.22 -29.91 4.79
C LYS A 234 -16.51 -30.68 3.50
N LYS A 235 -16.69 -31.98 3.66
CA LYS A 235 -17.18 -32.88 2.62
C LYS A 235 -18.53 -32.40 2.07
#